data_136dd602c15011f2ab4a110e0dc8384e
#
_entry.id   136dd602c15011f2ab4a110e0dc8384e
#
_cell.length_a   1.000
_cell.length_b   1.000
_cell.length_c   1.000
_cell.angle_alpha   90.00
_cell.angle_beta   90.00
_cell.angle_gamma   90.00
#
_symmetry.space_group_name_H-M   'P 1'
#
loop_
_entity.id
_entity.type
_entity.pdbx_description
1 polymer ?
#
loop_
_entity_poly.entity_id
_entity_poly.type
_entity_poly.pdbx_seq_one_letter_code
_entity_poly.pdbx_strand_id
1 'polypeptide(L)'
;MEPPDFTSPREVARPFTPELSALSESPLYDKVWEDADLSKRDRSLITVAALVCLGRMDELPAHLHRAIGNGVTETELAAAITHLAFYAGFPAAISASAVANRALRQPRK
;
A
#
# COMPACT_ATOMS: atom_id res chain seq x y z
N MET A 1 15.08 -15.08 -9.34
CA MET A 1 13.77 -15.00 -8.69
C MET A 1 13.75 -13.87 -7.69
N GLU A 2 12.69 -13.14 -7.72
CA GLU A 2 12.52 -12.09 -6.76
C GLU A 2 12.36 -12.69 -5.37
N PRO A 3 13.10 -12.24 -4.37
CA PRO A 3 12.88 -12.77 -3.03
C PRO A 3 11.48 -12.43 -2.55
N PRO A 4 10.94 -13.21 -1.64
CA PRO A 4 9.66 -12.85 -1.03
C PRO A 4 9.74 -11.45 -0.46
N ASP A 5 8.62 -10.79 -0.42
CA ASP A 5 8.58 -9.46 0.15
C ASP A 5 8.64 -9.59 1.67
N PHE A 6 9.86 -9.66 2.19
CA PHE A 6 10.07 -9.79 3.62
C PHE A 6 9.66 -8.55 4.37
N THR A 7 9.50 -7.44 3.64
CA THR A 7 9.08 -6.20 4.29
C THR A 7 7.58 -6.08 4.38
N SER A 8 6.83 -7.04 3.80
CA SER A 8 5.38 -7.02 3.96
C SER A 8 5.07 -7.31 5.42
N PRO A 9 4.44 -6.36 6.12
CA PRO A 9 4.16 -6.57 7.55
C PRO A 9 3.34 -7.82 7.83
N ARG A 10 2.44 -8.21 6.92
CA ARG A 10 1.65 -9.42 7.10
C ARG A 10 2.53 -10.65 7.23
N GLU A 11 3.56 -10.75 6.37
CA GLU A 11 4.42 -11.93 6.39
C GLU A 11 5.34 -11.92 7.60
N VAL A 12 5.79 -10.75 8.01
CA VAL A 12 6.58 -10.62 9.23
C VAL A 12 5.75 -11.01 10.46
N ALA A 13 4.48 -10.63 10.47
CA ALA A 13 3.59 -10.91 11.59
C ALA A 13 3.11 -12.35 11.64
N ARG A 14 3.13 -13.06 10.51
CA ARG A 14 2.52 -14.38 10.41
C ARG A 14 2.94 -15.37 11.50
N PRO A 15 4.22 -15.48 11.84
CA PRO A 15 4.58 -16.46 12.89
C PRO A 15 3.97 -16.16 14.25
N PHE A 16 3.72 -14.90 14.57
CA PHE A 16 3.14 -14.54 15.85
C PHE A 16 1.61 -14.60 15.82
N THR A 17 1.01 -14.19 14.71
CA THR A 17 -0.45 -14.14 14.56
C THR A 17 -0.88 -14.80 13.25
N PRO A 18 -0.74 -16.14 13.16
CA PRO A 18 -1.08 -16.80 11.90
C PRO A 18 -2.53 -16.64 11.49
N GLU A 19 -3.46 -16.63 12.45
CA GLU A 19 -4.86 -16.41 12.11
C GLU A 19 -5.13 -15.03 11.56
N LEU A 20 -4.47 -14.01 12.12
CA LEU A 20 -4.63 -12.65 11.61
C LEU A 20 -4.15 -12.56 10.17
N SER A 21 -3.01 -13.16 9.88
CA SER A 21 -2.49 -13.17 8.51
C SER A 21 -3.42 -13.94 7.57
N ALA A 22 -3.98 -15.05 8.04
CA ALA A 22 -4.93 -15.82 7.23
C ALA A 22 -6.20 -15.02 6.95
N LEU A 23 -6.68 -14.24 7.92
CA LEU A 23 -7.87 -13.41 7.72
C LEU A 23 -7.63 -12.30 6.70
N SER A 24 -6.39 -11.81 6.60
CA SER A 24 -6.08 -10.83 5.57
C SER A 24 -6.08 -11.44 4.18
N GLU A 25 -5.85 -12.76 4.08
CA GLU A 25 -5.93 -13.44 2.79
C GLU A 25 -7.37 -13.80 2.45
N SER A 26 -8.13 -14.26 3.42
CA SER A 26 -9.53 -14.61 3.24
C SER A 26 -10.29 -14.17 4.50
N PRO A 27 -11.28 -13.30 4.39
CA PRO A 27 -11.99 -12.90 3.17
C PRO A 27 -11.44 -11.64 2.47
N LEU A 28 -10.36 -11.02 2.99
CA LEU A 28 -9.99 -9.72 2.45
C LEU A 28 -9.61 -9.81 0.97
N TYR A 29 -8.59 -10.58 0.64
CA TYR A 29 -8.09 -10.57 -0.75
C TYR A 29 -8.85 -11.49 -1.68
N ASP A 30 -9.46 -12.55 -1.18
CA ASP A 30 -10.20 -13.46 -2.05
C ASP A 30 -11.66 -13.06 -2.26
N LYS A 31 -12.19 -12.18 -1.42
CA LYS A 31 -13.59 -11.77 -1.55
C LYS A 31 -13.75 -10.27 -1.66
N VAL A 32 -13.22 -9.51 -0.71
CA VAL A 32 -13.44 -8.07 -0.68
C VAL A 32 -12.77 -7.40 -1.88
N TRP A 33 -11.50 -7.76 -2.14
CA TRP A 33 -10.76 -7.15 -3.26
C TRP A 33 -11.28 -7.64 -4.61
N GLU A 34 -11.97 -8.78 -4.65
CA GLU A 34 -12.51 -9.32 -5.90
C GLU A 34 -13.93 -8.84 -6.19
N ASP A 35 -14.54 -8.11 -5.27
CA ASP A 35 -15.89 -7.58 -5.47
C ASP A 35 -15.89 -6.54 -6.59
N ALA A 36 -16.73 -6.74 -7.59
CA ALA A 36 -16.75 -5.92 -8.80
C ALA A 36 -17.34 -4.53 -8.59
N ASP A 37 -17.96 -4.27 -7.44
CA ASP A 37 -18.55 -2.95 -7.19
C ASP A 37 -17.52 -1.83 -7.13
N LEU A 38 -16.25 -2.17 -6.92
CA LEU A 38 -15.16 -1.19 -6.93
C LEU A 38 -13.96 -1.84 -7.60
N SER A 39 -13.34 -1.14 -8.54
CA SER A 39 -12.20 -1.70 -9.26
C SER A 39 -11.01 -1.90 -8.34
N LYS A 40 -10.14 -2.84 -8.71
CA LYS A 40 -8.90 -3.05 -7.96
C LYS A 40 -8.01 -1.81 -7.98
N ARG A 41 -8.04 -1.09 -9.08
CA ARG A 41 -7.31 0.17 -9.20
C ARG A 41 -7.78 1.16 -8.14
N ASP A 42 -9.08 1.36 -8.04
CA ASP A 42 -9.63 2.33 -7.09
C ASP A 42 -9.47 1.83 -5.65
N ARG A 43 -9.59 0.52 -5.42
CA ARG A 43 -9.32 -0.04 -4.10
C ARG A 43 -7.87 0.24 -3.66
N SER A 44 -6.93 0.09 -4.59
CA SER A 44 -5.52 0.38 -4.29
C SER A 44 -5.31 1.83 -3.95
N LEU A 45 -5.91 2.73 -4.71
CA LEU A 45 -5.76 4.16 -4.46
C LEU A 45 -6.35 4.55 -3.11
N ILE A 46 -7.53 4.02 -2.79
CA ILE A 46 -8.16 4.26 -1.49
C ILE A 46 -7.30 3.70 -0.35
N THR A 47 -6.74 2.51 -0.55
CA THR A 47 -5.90 1.90 0.48
C THR A 47 -4.64 2.74 0.73
N VAL A 48 -3.98 3.18 -0.34
CA VAL A 48 -2.82 4.06 -0.20
C VAL A 48 -3.22 5.33 0.56
N ALA A 49 -4.34 5.94 0.20
CA ALA A 49 -4.80 7.14 0.88
C ALA A 49 -5.02 6.88 2.38
N ALA A 50 -5.64 5.76 2.72
CA ALA A 50 -5.88 5.41 4.12
C ALA A 50 -4.57 5.25 4.88
N LEU A 51 -3.59 4.56 4.28
CA LEU A 51 -2.31 4.32 4.93
C LEU A 51 -1.54 5.63 5.14
N VAL A 52 -1.59 6.53 4.17
CA VAL A 52 -0.96 7.85 4.32
C VAL A 52 -1.60 8.61 5.47
N CYS A 53 -2.93 8.68 5.49
CA CYS A 53 -3.64 9.45 6.51
C CYS A 53 -3.45 8.88 7.90
N LEU A 54 -3.33 7.56 8.02
CA LEU A 54 -3.14 6.90 9.30
C LEU A 54 -1.66 6.83 9.71
N GLY A 55 -0.76 7.26 8.84
CA GLY A 55 0.67 7.22 9.12
C GLY A 55 1.26 5.82 9.12
N ARG A 56 0.69 4.89 8.36
CA ARG A 56 1.11 3.49 8.35
C ARG A 56 2.21 3.28 7.31
N MET A 57 3.38 3.79 7.60
CA MET A 57 4.49 3.81 6.65
C MET A 57 5.11 2.44 6.42
N ASP A 58 4.94 1.51 7.36
CA ASP A 58 5.47 0.15 7.19
C ASP A 58 4.66 -0.64 6.16
N GLU A 59 3.36 -0.40 6.08
CA GLU A 59 2.49 -1.09 5.12
C GLU A 59 2.47 -0.42 3.76
N LEU A 60 2.89 0.83 3.70
CA LEU A 60 2.74 1.64 2.49
C LEU A 60 3.51 1.09 1.29
N PRO A 61 4.78 0.63 1.42
CA PRO A 61 5.52 0.17 0.24
C PRO A 61 4.81 -0.95 -0.52
N ALA A 62 4.30 -1.96 0.17
CA ALA A 62 3.62 -3.07 -0.49
C ALA A 62 2.38 -2.59 -1.25
N HIS A 63 1.64 -1.66 -0.66
CA HIS A 63 0.43 -1.15 -1.31
C HIS A 63 0.72 -0.17 -2.43
N LEU A 64 1.85 0.54 -2.39
CA LEU A 64 2.28 1.34 -3.53
C LEU A 64 2.58 0.43 -4.73
N HIS A 65 3.30 -0.66 -4.51
CA HIS A 65 3.58 -1.62 -5.58
C HIS A 65 2.30 -2.28 -6.09
N ARG A 66 1.39 -2.61 -5.20
CA ARG A 66 0.10 -3.18 -5.61
C ARG A 66 -0.69 -2.19 -6.45
N ALA A 67 -0.67 -0.91 -6.06
CA ALA A 67 -1.37 0.12 -6.81
C ALA A 67 -0.84 0.22 -8.23
N ILE A 68 0.49 0.21 -8.41
CA ILE A 68 1.09 0.21 -9.74
C ILE A 68 0.62 -1.02 -10.52
N GLY A 69 0.66 -2.20 -9.89
CA GLY A 69 0.22 -3.43 -10.53
C GLY A 69 -1.24 -3.42 -10.93
N ASN A 70 -2.07 -2.66 -10.22
CA ASN A 70 -3.50 -2.56 -10.50
C ASN A 70 -3.85 -1.37 -11.38
N GLY A 71 -2.84 -0.68 -11.92
CA GLY A 71 -3.08 0.35 -12.93
C GLY A 71 -3.04 1.79 -12.46
N VAL A 72 -2.70 2.04 -11.20
CA VAL A 72 -2.47 3.41 -10.72
C VAL A 72 -1.07 3.82 -11.18
N THR A 73 -0.93 5.00 -11.74
CA THR A 73 0.36 5.48 -12.23
C THR A 73 1.14 6.15 -11.11
N GLU A 74 2.47 6.26 -11.29
CA GLU A 74 3.29 7.01 -10.34
C GLU A 74 2.85 8.47 -10.27
N THR A 75 2.49 9.05 -11.41
CA THR A 75 2.00 10.42 -11.43
C THR A 75 0.74 10.58 -10.58
N GLU A 76 -0.16 9.61 -10.67
CA GLU A 76 -1.37 9.64 -9.87
C GLU A 76 -1.06 9.47 -8.38
N LEU A 77 -0.13 8.59 -8.04
CA LEU A 77 0.26 8.42 -6.64
C LEU A 77 0.88 9.69 -6.08
N ALA A 78 1.74 10.34 -6.87
CA ALA A 78 2.35 11.61 -6.45
C ALA A 78 1.29 12.69 -6.23
N ALA A 79 0.32 12.77 -7.14
CA ALA A 79 -0.76 13.74 -7.02
C ALA A 79 -1.64 13.43 -5.80
N ALA A 80 -1.91 12.15 -5.55
CA ALA A 80 -2.71 11.76 -4.40
C ALA A 80 -2.03 12.14 -3.09
N ILE A 81 -0.72 11.85 -2.97
CA ILE A 81 0.03 12.18 -1.75
C ILE A 81 0.05 13.69 -1.55
N THR A 82 0.28 14.46 -2.63
CA THR A 82 0.26 15.91 -2.56
C THR A 82 -1.09 16.43 -2.09
N HIS A 83 -2.17 15.88 -2.65
CA HIS A 83 -3.53 16.23 -2.26
C HIS A 83 -3.77 15.97 -0.77
N LEU A 84 -3.31 14.81 -0.30
CA LEU A 84 -3.56 14.40 1.08
C LEU A 84 -2.83 15.26 2.10
N ALA A 85 -1.80 16.02 1.69
CA ALA A 85 -1.12 16.94 2.60
C ALA A 85 -2.11 17.93 3.22
N PHE A 86 -3.16 18.29 2.48
CA PHE A 86 -4.15 19.25 2.95
C PHE A 86 -5.22 18.64 3.83
N TYR A 87 -5.28 17.33 3.93
CA TYR A 87 -6.28 16.62 4.72
C TYR A 87 -5.68 15.83 5.86
N ALA A 88 -4.46 15.32 5.68
CA ALA A 88 -3.78 14.52 6.70
C ALA A 88 -2.60 15.26 7.33
N GLY A 89 -2.17 16.38 6.74
CA GLY A 89 -1.05 17.16 7.24
C GLY A 89 0.21 16.91 6.42
N PHE A 90 1.05 17.94 6.33
CA PHE A 90 2.29 17.85 5.56
C PHE A 90 3.26 16.80 6.10
N PRO A 91 3.41 16.63 7.42
CA PRO A 91 4.34 15.59 7.88
C PRO A 91 3.96 14.19 7.39
N ALA A 92 2.67 13.84 7.39
CA ALA A 92 2.24 12.54 6.89
C ALA A 92 2.54 12.41 5.40
N ALA A 93 2.23 13.44 4.62
CA ALA A 93 2.44 13.41 3.18
C ALA A 93 3.93 13.38 2.84
N ILE A 94 4.75 14.13 3.55
CA ILE A 94 6.19 14.15 3.30
C ILE A 94 6.80 12.79 3.62
N SER A 95 6.41 12.18 4.74
CA SER A 95 6.87 10.84 5.08
C SER A 95 6.46 9.83 4.02
N ALA A 96 5.21 9.91 3.57
CA ALA A 96 4.72 9.03 2.52
C ALA A 96 5.46 9.22 1.21
N SER A 97 5.77 10.46 0.86
CA SER A 97 6.53 10.78 -0.34
C SER A 97 7.93 10.18 -0.29
N ALA A 98 8.58 10.26 0.88
CA ALA A 98 9.90 9.66 1.06
C ALA A 98 9.84 8.14 0.91
N VAL A 99 8.81 7.51 1.50
CA VAL A 99 8.61 6.07 1.36
C VAL A 99 8.39 5.69 -0.10
N ALA A 100 7.55 6.45 -0.80
CA ALA A 100 7.24 6.17 -2.20
C ALA A 100 8.50 6.30 -3.06
N ASN A 101 9.31 7.32 -2.81
CA ASN A 101 10.54 7.50 -3.57
C ASN A 101 11.46 6.29 -3.39
N ARG A 102 11.63 5.83 -2.16
CA ARG A 102 12.48 4.65 -1.91
C ARG A 102 11.88 3.39 -2.53
N ALA A 103 10.58 3.19 -2.37
CA ALA A 103 9.94 1.95 -2.81
C ALA A 103 9.87 1.84 -4.32
N LEU A 104 9.61 2.94 -5.02
CA LEU A 104 9.30 2.90 -6.45
C LEU A 104 10.47 3.27 -7.33
N ARG A 105 11.46 3.99 -6.79
CA ARG A 105 12.54 4.52 -7.61
C ARG A 105 13.89 3.91 -7.35
N GLN A 106 14.06 3.23 -6.21
CA GLN A 106 15.34 2.61 -5.90
C GLN A 106 15.58 1.42 -6.79
N PRO A 107 16.78 1.29 -7.38
CA PRO A 107 17.07 0.11 -8.20
C PRO A 107 16.99 -1.15 -7.36
N ARG A 108 16.56 -2.23 -8.00
CA ARG A 108 16.55 -3.56 -7.39
C ARG A 108 17.94 -4.16 -7.51
N LYS A 109 18.36 -4.81 -6.45
CA LYS A 109 19.66 -5.48 -6.46
C LYS A 109 19.52 -6.95 -6.73
#